data_a0030a18dcd6e43c8d88fc662094d02d
#
_entry.id   a0030a18dcd6e43c8d88fc662094d02d
#
_cell.length_a   1.000
_cell.length_b   1.000
_cell.length_c   1.000
_cell.angle_alpha   90.00
_cell.angle_beta   90.00
_cell.angle_gamma   90.00
#
_symmetry.space_group_name_H-M   'P 1'
#
loop_
_entity.id
_entity.type
_entity.pdbx_description
1 polymer ?
#
loop_
_entity_poly.entity_id
_entity_poly.type
_entity_poly.pdbx_seq_one_letter_code
_entity_poly.pdbx_strand_id
1 'polypeptide(L)'
;YATSVRPLTSWGFSPMEAITSEQKQVDAPRGYIRGAYGNRNNVDLKASYLWDISRKDRLQFMASLYGMNGNISSLLPEEGEWKSRFYRTDVSLDYKHDFRTVSLSLGGAFVSQVFNYMPVRDESIQNLYETSRQRYTLGEGYVGIASVEGELPVEFSLQTGLRSFSRKYDIPYMRHGSENIFHTVGFISGALNEEQHVGIALGMDNLIYDAEQADYTLLQLNPYYTLENDNIRLRVGAHVDWQSANGSGIKAAPDVKLDYTFADTYVAYLHATGGTRLNDFRQQNEESPYWGVINQMRTSYTPADLQVGFKASPLPGLGFHLFGGYRVTKDEIFHLYPYITDTDFPYCYSLLMQEKAKVGYGGIKAAYGYKDIFDFSVGGTYYGWNVKDEAKVLLYLKPEFVLDASARAKVYDEFWISAVYRYEGRVKAGELEKADAINNLS
;
A
#
# COMPACT_ATOMS: atom_id res chain seq x y z
N TYR A 1 16.87 0.58 -7.18
CA TYR A 1 15.58 0.38 -6.53
C TYR A 1 15.39 1.46 -5.50
N ALA A 2 14.66 2.53 -5.84
CA ALA A 2 14.17 3.46 -4.86
C ALA A 2 12.75 3.03 -4.49
N THR A 3 12.65 2.03 -3.62
CA THR A 3 11.42 1.90 -2.87
C THR A 3 11.31 3.14 -2.01
N SER A 4 10.33 3.99 -2.26
CA SER A 4 9.96 5.03 -1.32
C SER A 4 9.55 4.32 -0.03
N VAL A 5 10.49 4.24 0.91
CA VAL A 5 10.16 3.83 2.27
C VAL A 5 9.25 4.94 2.80
N ARG A 6 7.94 4.75 2.72
CA ARG A 6 7.04 5.51 3.56
C ARG A 6 7.42 5.14 4.99
N PRO A 7 7.87 6.08 5.81
CA PRO A 7 8.05 5.77 7.21
C PRO A 7 6.72 5.24 7.73
N LEU A 8 6.72 4.07 8.34
CA LEU A 8 5.59 3.51 9.08
C LEU A 8 5.37 4.41 10.32
N THR A 9 4.76 5.58 10.11
CA THR A 9 4.57 6.60 11.14
C THR A 9 3.26 6.45 11.88
N SER A 10 2.68 5.28 11.93
CA SER A 10 1.57 5.06 12.85
C SER A 10 1.64 3.69 13.49
N TRP A 11 2.54 3.54 14.42
CA TRP A 11 2.30 2.61 15.51
C TRP A 11 1.19 3.23 16.37
N GLY A 12 0.03 2.59 16.44
CA GLY A 12 -1.07 3.04 17.27
C GLY A 12 -0.81 2.86 18.77
N PHE A 13 0.29 3.41 19.23
CA PHE A 13 0.50 3.70 20.64
C PHE A 13 0.23 5.19 20.79
N SER A 14 -0.99 5.56 21.14
CA SER A 14 -1.19 6.87 21.76
C SER A 14 -0.44 6.85 23.07
N PRO A 15 0.60 7.67 23.28
CA PRO A 15 1.04 7.91 24.64
C PRO A 15 -0.14 8.45 25.41
N MET A 16 -0.42 7.92 26.60
CA MET A 16 -1.39 8.54 27.50
C MET A 16 -1.00 9.99 27.65
N GLU A 17 -1.86 10.89 27.17
CA GLU A 17 -1.66 12.32 27.39
C GLU A 17 -1.69 12.56 28.89
N ALA A 18 -0.58 12.99 29.43
CA ALA A 18 -0.58 13.57 30.76
C ALA A 18 -1.47 14.81 30.72
N ILE A 19 -2.57 14.78 31.46
CA ILE A 19 -3.44 15.94 31.67
C ILE A 19 -2.59 17.04 32.31
N THR A 20 -1.95 17.88 31.51
CA THR A 20 -1.41 19.15 32.01
C THR A 20 -1.22 20.14 30.88
N SER A 21 -1.84 21.28 31.13
CA SER A 21 -1.66 22.59 30.53
C SER A 21 -2.29 22.84 29.17
N GLU A 22 -2.97 23.97 29.13
CA GLU A 22 -3.44 24.64 27.93
C GLU A 22 -2.40 24.51 26.80
N GLN A 23 -2.66 23.61 25.85
CA GLN A 23 -1.94 23.59 24.61
C GLN A 23 -2.19 24.94 23.95
N LYS A 24 -1.19 25.80 23.92
CA LYS A 24 -1.15 26.91 22.99
C LYS A 24 -1.39 26.31 21.61
N GLN A 25 -2.51 26.66 21.01
CA GLN A 25 -2.82 26.30 19.65
C GLN A 25 -1.72 26.93 18.77
N VAL A 26 -0.69 26.15 18.49
CA VAL A 26 0.34 26.54 17.54
C VAL A 26 -0.33 26.45 16.19
N ASP A 27 -0.45 27.58 15.50
CA ASP A 27 -0.96 27.59 14.12
C ASP A 27 -0.09 26.64 13.29
N ALA A 28 -0.68 25.49 12.95
CA ALA A 28 0.01 24.51 12.13
C ALA A 28 0.37 25.13 10.77
N PRO A 29 1.59 24.94 10.27
CA PRO A 29 1.98 25.49 8.98
C PRO A 29 1.03 25.00 7.88
N ARG A 30 0.46 25.91 7.09
CA ARG A 30 -0.50 25.61 6.03
C ARG A 30 0.10 24.91 4.82
N GLY A 31 1.41 24.85 4.74
CA GLY A 31 2.08 24.19 3.64
C GLY A 31 3.57 24.04 3.87
N TYR A 32 4.19 23.27 3.00
CA TYR A 32 5.64 23.10 2.98
C TYR A 32 6.15 22.91 1.55
N ILE A 33 7.40 23.24 1.36
CA ILE A 33 8.19 22.90 0.18
C ILE A 33 9.42 22.14 0.66
N ARG A 34 9.69 21.02 0.04
CA ARG A 34 10.90 20.24 0.28
C ARG A 34 11.63 20.03 -1.04
N GLY A 35 12.93 20.23 -1.04
CA GLY A 35 13.79 19.91 -2.18
C GLY A 35 14.99 19.10 -1.71
N ALA A 36 15.32 18.04 -2.42
CA ALA A 36 16.53 17.26 -2.22
C ALA A 36 17.16 16.90 -3.57
N TYR A 37 18.49 16.90 -3.59
CA TYR A 37 19.28 16.48 -4.73
C TYR A 37 20.39 15.55 -4.27
N GLY A 38 20.59 14.46 -4.98
CA GLY A 38 21.54 13.42 -4.61
C GLY A 38 22.41 12.94 -5.78
N ASN A 39 23.20 11.92 -5.51
CA ASN A 39 24.03 11.25 -6.50
C ASN A 39 23.16 10.68 -7.64
N ARG A 40 23.78 10.42 -8.82
CA ARG A 40 23.09 9.93 -10.02
C ARG A 40 21.94 10.83 -10.48
N ASN A 41 22.07 12.14 -10.26
CA ASN A 41 21.03 13.15 -10.54
C ASN A 41 19.68 12.77 -9.90
N ASN A 42 19.71 12.26 -8.69
CA ASN A 42 18.49 11.98 -7.92
C ASN A 42 17.87 13.31 -7.48
N VAL A 43 16.59 13.48 -7.76
CA VAL A 43 15.81 14.66 -7.42
C VAL A 43 14.58 14.22 -6.65
N ASP A 44 14.30 14.87 -5.50
CA ASP A 44 13.06 14.72 -4.74
C ASP A 44 12.53 16.11 -4.40
N LEU A 45 11.47 16.54 -5.09
CA LEU A 45 10.78 17.80 -4.85
C LEU A 45 9.36 17.49 -4.39
N LYS A 46 8.92 18.14 -3.31
CA LYS A 46 7.54 18.06 -2.81
C LYS A 46 7.05 19.42 -2.40
N ALA A 47 5.80 19.70 -2.75
CA ALA A 47 5.09 20.88 -2.29
C ALA A 47 3.68 20.49 -1.87
N SER A 48 3.21 21.06 -0.78
CA SER A 48 1.84 20.91 -0.31
C SER A 48 1.37 22.25 0.26
N TYR A 49 0.14 22.60 -0.02
CA TYR A 49 -0.48 23.78 0.54
C TYR A 49 -1.97 23.55 0.79
N LEU A 50 -2.43 23.99 1.98
CA LEU A 50 -3.81 23.97 2.40
C LEU A 50 -4.34 25.40 2.50
N TRP A 51 -5.30 25.73 1.65
CA TRP A 51 -6.05 26.99 1.73
C TRP A 51 -7.34 26.78 2.53
N ASP A 52 -7.43 27.43 3.68
CA ASP A 52 -8.71 27.66 4.35
C ASP A 52 -9.35 28.89 3.73
N ILE A 53 -10.10 28.69 2.64
CA ILE A 53 -10.78 29.76 1.91
C ILE A 53 -11.82 30.43 2.81
N SER A 54 -12.55 29.60 3.56
CA SER A 54 -13.50 30.01 4.61
C SER A 54 -13.49 28.98 5.74
N ARG A 55 -14.32 29.21 6.77
CA ARG A 55 -14.54 28.20 7.84
C ARG A 55 -15.17 26.91 7.31
N LYS A 56 -15.76 26.95 6.12
CA LYS A 56 -16.47 25.83 5.49
C LYS A 56 -15.76 25.29 4.25
N ASP A 57 -14.82 26.03 3.70
CA ASP A 57 -14.19 25.74 2.42
C ASP A 57 -12.69 25.51 2.60
N ARG A 58 -12.23 24.35 2.20
CA ARG A 58 -10.82 23.99 2.21
C ARG A 58 -10.40 23.51 0.83
N LEU A 59 -9.25 23.94 0.38
CA LEU A 59 -8.62 23.53 -0.86
C LEU A 59 -7.20 23.09 -0.58
N GLN A 60 -6.89 21.83 -0.91
CA GLN A 60 -5.56 21.26 -0.77
C GLN A 60 -4.93 21.05 -2.13
N PHE A 61 -3.72 21.50 -2.28
CA PHE A 61 -2.87 21.22 -3.44
C PHE A 61 -1.65 20.43 -3.00
N MET A 62 -1.30 19.39 -3.78
CA MET A 62 -0.06 18.65 -3.60
C MET A 62 0.62 18.45 -4.94
N ALA A 63 1.94 18.59 -4.96
CA ALA A 63 2.76 18.25 -6.11
C ALA A 63 4.05 17.57 -5.66
N SER A 64 4.49 16.57 -6.40
CA SER A 64 5.78 15.94 -6.18
C SER A 64 6.46 15.59 -7.49
N LEU A 65 7.78 15.68 -7.50
CA LEU A 65 8.65 15.17 -8.56
C LEU A 65 9.74 14.34 -7.90
N TYR A 66 9.80 13.09 -8.27
CA TYR A 66 10.87 12.19 -7.86
C TYR A 66 11.51 11.57 -9.09
N GLY A 67 12.84 11.44 -9.09
CA GLY A 67 13.48 10.75 -10.18
C GLY A 67 15.00 10.67 -10.08
N MET A 68 15.56 9.90 -11.00
CA MET A 68 17.01 9.73 -11.15
C MET A 68 17.38 9.56 -12.62
N ASN A 69 18.62 9.88 -12.96
CA ASN A 69 19.19 9.65 -14.28
C ASN A 69 20.70 9.44 -14.15
N GLY A 70 21.12 8.20 -14.12
CA GLY A 70 22.52 7.87 -13.92
C GLY A 70 22.85 6.40 -14.18
N ASN A 71 24.11 6.09 -14.17
CA ASN A 71 24.57 4.71 -14.31
C ASN A 71 24.38 3.95 -12.99
N ILE A 72 23.83 2.75 -13.08
CA ILE A 72 23.70 1.80 -11.98
C ILE A 72 24.23 0.43 -12.43
N SER A 73 24.66 -0.37 -11.47
CA SER A 73 25.08 -1.75 -11.76
C SER A 73 23.90 -2.56 -12.26
N SER A 74 24.17 -3.39 -13.26
CA SER A 74 23.19 -4.34 -13.78
C SER A 74 22.78 -5.35 -12.69
N LEU A 75 21.55 -5.85 -12.79
CA LEU A 75 21.09 -6.99 -12.00
C LEU A 75 21.81 -8.29 -12.41
N LEU A 76 22.32 -8.32 -13.65
CA LEU A 76 23.14 -9.42 -14.20
C LEU A 76 24.59 -8.95 -14.22
N PRO A 77 25.48 -9.56 -13.41
CA PRO A 77 26.87 -9.10 -13.25
C PRO A 77 27.66 -9.03 -14.56
N GLU A 78 27.37 -9.90 -15.50
CA GLU A 78 27.98 -9.94 -16.81
C GLU A 78 27.63 -8.76 -17.72
N GLU A 79 26.52 -8.06 -17.45
CA GLU A 79 26.05 -6.93 -18.25
C GLU A 79 26.66 -5.58 -17.80
N GLY A 80 27.41 -5.56 -16.69
CA GLY A 80 28.12 -4.38 -16.20
C GLY A 80 27.19 -3.27 -15.69
N GLU A 81 27.35 -2.04 -16.20
CA GLU A 81 26.55 -0.88 -15.84
C GLU A 81 25.58 -0.50 -16.97
N TRP A 82 24.42 0.00 -16.62
CA TRP A 82 23.47 0.57 -17.57
C TRP A 82 22.97 1.93 -17.10
N LYS A 83 22.55 2.77 -18.05
CA LYS A 83 21.99 4.08 -17.77
C LYS A 83 20.51 3.95 -17.40
N SER A 84 20.21 4.05 -16.12
CA SER A 84 18.83 4.06 -15.61
C SER A 84 18.26 5.47 -15.61
N ARG A 85 17.05 5.60 -16.11
CA ARG A 85 16.27 6.83 -16.08
C ARG A 85 14.89 6.52 -15.52
N PHE A 86 14.51 7.26 -14.49
CA PHE A 86 13.20 7.16 -13.87
C PHE A 86 12.76 8.54 -13.39
N TYR A 87 11.57 9.00 -13.78
CA TYR A 87 10.95 10.22 -13.27
C TYR A 87 9.48 9.97 -13.05
N ARG A 88 8.98 10.37 -11.88
CA ARG A 88 7.57 10.36 -11.51
C ARG A 88 7.17 11.75 -11.05
N THR A 89 6.10 12.27 -11.64
CA THR A 89 5.46 13.53 -11.27
C THR A 89 4.05 13.22 -10.83
N ASP A 90 3.67 13.65 -9.65
CA ASP A 90 2.32 13.53 -9.10
C ASP A 90 1.79 14.93 -8.80
N VAL A 91 0.54 15.19 -9.17
CA VAL A 91 -0.17 16.43 -8.83
C VAL A 91 -1.57 16.08 -8.41
N SER A 92 -2.04 16.62 -7.28
CA SER A 92 -3.43 16.49 -6.84
C SER A 92 -4.02 17.81 -6.35
N LEU A 93 -5.34 17.91 -6.49
CA LEU A 93 -6.15 19.01 -6.00
C LEU A 93 -7.40 18.44 -5.37
N ASP A 94 -7.66 18.79 -4.11
CA ASP A 94 -8.77 18.33 -3.32
C ASP A 94 -9.50 19.51 -2.70
N TYR A 95 -10.81 19.60 -2.92
CA TYR A 95 -11.68 20.63 -2.36
C TYR A 95 -12.72 20.00 -1.47
N LYS A 96 -12.95 20.59 -0.30
CA LYS A 96 -14.00 20.20 0.65
C LYS A 96 -14.83 21.40 1.05
N HIS A 97 -16.16 21.23 1.02
CA HIS A 97 -17.13 22.19 1.55
C HIS A 97 -17.96 21.54 2.66
N ASP A 98 -17.96 22.13 3.84
CA ASP A 98 -18.74 21.68 4.99
C ASP A 98 -20.05 22.47 5.07
N PHE A 99 -21.19 21.80 4.75
CA PHE A 99 -22.53 22.27 5.08
C PHE A 99 -22.80 22.02 6.57
N ARG A 100 -24.01 22.28 7.01
CA ARG A 100 -24.36 22.08 8.42
C ARG A 100 -24.30 20.61 8.85
N THR A 101 -24.87 19.72 8.06
CA THR A 101 -25.06 18.30 8.39
C THR A 101 -24.29 17.36 7.49
N VAL A 102 -23.81 17.86 6.36
CA VAL A 102 -23.08 17.08 5.36
C VAL A 102 -21.87 17.82 4.84
N SER A 103 -20.87 17.13 4.40
CA SER A 103 -19.71 17.67 3.70
C SER A 103 -19.67 17.14 2.26
N LEU A 104 -19.30 18.00 1.33
CA LEU A 104 -19.05 17.68 -0.07
C LEU A 104 -17.54 17.70 -0.33
N SER A 105 -17.02 16.70 -0.99
CA SER A 105 -15.63 16.63 -1.44
C SER A 105 -15.55 16.45 -2.95
N LEU A 106 -14.62 17.15 -3.58
CA LEU A 106 -14.28 17.03 -5.00
C LEU A 106 -12.78 16.97 -5.11
N GLY A 107 -12.25 16.05 -5.90
CA GLY A 107 -10.82 15.98 -6.07
C GLY A 107 -10.40 15.31 -7.36
N GLY A 108 -9.11 15.46 -7.66
CA GLY A 108 -8.49 14.81 -8.77
C GLY A 108 -6.99 14.77 -8.64
N ALA A 109 -6.39 13.76 -9.27
CA ALA A 109 -4.95 13.58 -9.31
C ALA A 109 -4.50 13.17 -10.71
N PHE A 110 -3.28 13.54 -11.03
CA PHE A 110 -2.59 13.17 -12.25
C PHE A 110 -1.19 12.72 -11.93
N VAL A 111 -0.79 11.55 -12.48
CA VAL A 111 0.55 11.01 -12.35
C VAL A 111 1.13 10.76 -13.72
N SER A 112 2.36 11.20 -13.94
CA SER A 112 3.15 10.85 -15.11
C SER A 112 4.45 10.20 -14.67
N GLN A 113 4.70 8.99 -15.16
CA GLN A 113 5.89 8.21 -14.85
C GLN A 113 6.61 7.83 -16.14
N VAL A 114 7.88 8.21 -16.25
CA VAL A 114 8.71 7.97 -17.43
C VAL A 114 9.96 7.21 -16.99
N PHE A 115 10.25 6.11 -17.64
CA PHE A 115 11.42 5.28 -17.32
C PHE A 115 11.91 4.51 -18.54
N ASN A 116 13.00 3.80 -18.38
CA ASN A 116 13.50 2.83 -19.36
C ASN A 116 13.76 1.48 -18.70
N TYR A 117 13.55 0.43 -19.47
CA TYR A 117 13.91 -0.92 -19.07
C TYR A 117 15.43 -1.12 -19.17
N MET A 118 15.97 -1.95 -18.28
CA MET A 118 17.33 -2.45 -18.42
C MET A 118 17.35 -3.46 -19.57
N PRO A 119 18.21 -3.27 -20.59
CA PRO A 119 18.39 -4.27 -21.64
C PRO A 119 19.15 -5.47 -21.08
N VAL A 120 18.85 -6.64 -21.60
CA VAL A 120 19.58 -7.87 -21.33
C VAL A 120 19.95 -8.55 -22.64
N ARG A 121 21.17 -9.13 -22.68
CA ARG A 121 21.66 -9.97 -23.75
C ARG A 121 21.86 -9.31 -25.13
N ASP A 122 21.79 -10.12 -26.17
CA ASP A 122 22.24 -9.82 -27.52
C ASP A 122 21.48 -8.62 -28.14
N GLU A 123 22.22 -7.65 -28.66
CA GLU A 123 21.68 -6.50 -29.39
C GLU A 123 20.76 -6.89 -30.55
N SER A 124 20.98 -8.06 -31.16
CA SER A 124 20.17 -8.57 -32.27
C SER A 124 18.72 -8.85 -31.83
N ILE A 125 18.53 -9.34 -30.60
CA ILE A 125 17.20 -9.59 -30.01
C ILE A 125 16.56 -8.29 -29.59
N GLN A 126 17.33 -7.35 -29.02
CA GLN A 126 16.81 -6.03 -28.63
C GLN A 126 16.26 -5.24 -29.81
N ASN A 127 16.87 -5.36 -30.99
CA ASN A 127 16.43 -4.67 -32.21
C ASN A 127 15.10 -5.20 -32.79
N LEU A 128 14.59 -6.34 -32.30
CA LEU A 128 13.28 -6.84 -32.64
C LEU A 128 12.14 -6.12 -31.89
N TYR A 129 12.46 -5.32 -30.88
CA TYR A 129 11.50 -4.63 -30.00
C TYR A 129 11.62 -3.11 -30.17
N GLU A 130 10.47 -2.44 -30.18
CA GLU A 130 10.38 -1.02 -30.54
C GLU A 130 11.24 -0.08 -29.71
N THR A 131 11.29 -0.27 -28.39
CA THR A 131 11.97 0.67 -27.50
C THR A 131 12.15 0.14 -26.08
N SER A 132 13.27 0.53 -25.46
CA SER A 132 13.46 0.37 -24.02
C SER A 132 12.74 1.41 -23.18
N ARG A 133 12.12 2.44 -23.79
CA ARG A 133 11.46 3.54 -23.07
C ARG A 133 10.03 3.17 -22.72
N GLN A 134 9.55 3.68 -21.59
CA GLN A 134 8.16 3.55 -21.19
C GLN A 134 7.64 4.85 -20.59
N ARG A 135 6.34 5.08 -20.74
CA ARG A 135 5.58 6.11 -20.05
C ARG A 135 4.25 5.55 -19.57
N TYR A 136 3.99 5.72 -18.29
CA TYR A 136 2.68 5.51 -17.71
C TYR A 136 2.03 6.83 -17.36
N THR A 137 0.72 6.89 -17.57
CA THR A 137 -0.11 8.03 -17.19
C THR A 137 -1.27 7.51 -16.37
N LEU A 138 -1.47 8.10 -15.20
CA LEU A 138 -2.59 7.79 -14.33
C LEU A 138 -3.36 9.08 -14.08
N GLY A 139 -4.68 8.99 -14.18
CA GLY A 139 -5.59 10.09 -13.87
C GLY A 139 -6.67 9.59 -12.92
N GLU A 140 -7.12 10.44 -12.00
CA GLU A 140 -8.32 10.18 -11.23
C GLU A 140 -9.10 11.45 -10.96
N GLY A 141 -10.41 11.31 -10.83
CA GLY A 141 -11.29 12.36 -10.38
C GLY A 141 -12.43 11.75 -9.59
N TYR A 142 -12.86 12.41 -8.51
CA TYR A 142 -13.91 11.91 -7.65
C TYR A 142 -14.82 13.01 -7.10
N VAL A 143 -16.01 12.61 -6.71
CA VAL A 143 -16.96 13.39 -5.92
C VAL A 143 -17.38 12.55 -4.72
N GLY A 144 -17.48 13.16 -3.56
CA GLY A 144 -17.89 12.50 -2.32
C GLY A 144 -18.82 13.35 -1.49
N ILE A 145 -19.69 12.66 -0.76
CA ILE A 145 -20.57 13.27 0.26
C ILE A 145 -20.47 12.43 1.53
N ALA A 146 -20.40 13.10 2.68
CA ALA A 146 -20.35 12.43 3.98
C ALA A 146 -21.14 13.21 5.01
N SER A 147 -21.67 12.52 6.03
CA SER A 147 -22.27 13.18 7.19
C SER A 147 -21.20 13.93 8.00
N VAL A 148 -21.60 15.04 8.63
CA VAL A 148 -20.78 15.69 9.65
C VAL A 148 -21.01 14.96 10.97
N GLU A 149 -19.94 14.61 11.65
CA GLU A 149 -19.96 13.86 12.91
C GLU A 149 -20.84 14.55 13.96
N GLY A 150 -21.72 13.78 14.61
CA GLY A 150 -22.61 14.25 15.67
C GLY A 150 -23.82 15.08 15.23
N GLU A 151 -23.95 15.42 13.95
CA GLU A 151 -25.07 16.24 13.46
C GLU A 151 -26.28 15.42 12.98
N LEU A 152 -26.09 14.13 12.71
CA LEU A 152 -27.13 13.21 12.26
C LEU A 152 -27.15 11.94 13.11
N PRO A 153 -28.31 11.28 13.24
CA PRO A 153 -28.44 10.02 13.99
C PRO A 153 -27.76 8.82 13.28
N VAL A 154 -27.38 9.01 12.04
CA VAL A 154 -26.65 8.03 11.22
C VAL A 154 -25.43 8.69 10.61
N GLU A 155 -24.34 7.94 10.57
CA GLU A 155 -23.14 8.31 9.86
C GLU A 155 -23.12 7.64 8.49
N PHE A 156 -22.77 8.40 7.46
CA PHE A 156 -22.62 7.86 6.12
C PHE A 156 -21.50 8.56 5.35
N SER A 157 -20.97 7.85 4.40
CA SER A 157 -20.09 8.39 3.37
C SER A 157 -20.36 7.68 2.06
N LEU A 158 -20.32 8.42 0.97
CA LEU A 158 -20.39 7.90 -0.39
C LEU A 158 -19.43 8.70 -1.25
N GLN A 159 -18.50 8.00 -1.92
CA GLN A 159 -17.59 8.61 -2.89
C GLN A 159 -17.63 7.79 -4.17
N THR A 160 -17.72 8.48 -5.31
CA THR A 160 -17.63 7.87 -6.63
C THR A 160 -16.63 8.63 -7.49
N GLY A 161 -15.96 7.93 -8.37
CA GLY A 161 -14.96 8.54 -9.24
C GLY A 161 -14.51 7.63 -10.36
N LEU A 162 -13.68 8.19 -11.22
CA LEU A 162 -13.03 7.50 -12.32
C LEU A 162 -11.52 7.46 -12.07
N ARG A 163 -10.92 6.28 -12.24
CA ARG A 163 -9.48 6.07 -12.26
C ARG A 163 -9.10 5.56 -13.64
N SER A 164 -8.09 6.17 -14.23
CA SER A 164 -7.56 5.77 -15.54
C SER A 164 -6.07 5.48 -15.44
N PHE A 165 -5.65 4.40 -16.05
CA PHE A 165 -4.25 4.04 -16.25
C PHE A 165 -3.98 3.82 -17.73
N SER A 166 -2.88 4.33 -18.24
CA SER A 166 -2.50 4.08 -19.61
C SER A 166 -0.99 3.89 -19.76
N ARG A 167 -0.61 2.94 -20.58
CA ARG A 167 0.77 2.65 -21.00
C ARG A 167 0.96 3.16 -22.43
N LYS A 168 2.05 3.87 -22.67
CA LYS A 168 2.28 4.50 -24.00
C LYS A 168 2.87 3.54 -25.01
N TYR A 169 3.80 2.68 -24.61
CA TYR A 169 4.53 1.80 -25.53
C TYR A 169 4.19 0.35 -25.23
N ASP A 170 3.97 -0.43 -26.28
CA ASP A 170 3.78 -1.86 -26.15
C ASP A 170 5.06 -2.55 -25.68
N ILE A 171 4.90 -3.61 -24.93
CA ILE A 171 5.98 -4.53 -24.57
C ILE A 171 5.60 -5.94 -25.01
N PRO A 172 6.54 -6.85 -25.19
CA PRO A 172 6.24 -8.26 -25.38
C PRO A 172 5.27 -8.73 -24.30
N TYR A 173 4.30 -9.54 -24.71
CA TYR A 173 3.23 -10.10 -23.86
C TYR A 173 2.21 -9.11 -23.30
N MET A 174 2.31 -7.81 -23.61
CA MET A 174 1.28 -6.86 -23.21
C MET A 174 1.13 -5.73 -24.21
N ARG A 175 0.11 -5.81 -25.04
CA ARG A 175 -0.31 -4.76 -25.98
C ARG A 175 -1.39 -3.90 -25.36
N HIS A 176 -1.37 -2.60 -25.67
CA HIS A 176 -2.43 -1.65 -25.30
C HIS A 176 -2.88 -1.77 -23.83
N GLY A 177 -1.97 -1.48 -22.89
CA GLY A 177 -2.25 -1.60 -21.46
C GLY A 177 -2.99 -0.38 -20.91
N SER A 178 -4.28 -0.17 -21.25
CA SER A 178 -5.11 0.82 -20.57
C SER A 178 -6.23 0.18 -19.76
N GLU A 179 -6.54 0.83 -18.63
CA GLU A 179 -7.54 0.41 -17.68
C GLU A 179 -8.30 1.63 -17.18
N ASN A 180 -9.63 1.57 -17.23
CA ASN A 180 -10.49 2.57 -16.64
C ASN A 180 -11.37 1.91 -15.59
N ILE A 181 -11.45 2.48 -14.39
CA ILE A 181 -12.22 1.96 -13.28
C ILE A 181 -13.18 3.02 -12.78
N PHE A 182 -14.48 2.78 -12.90
CA PHE A 182 -15.48 3.51 -12.12
C PHE A 182 -15.53 2.91 -10.73
N HIS A 183 -15.00 3.65 -9.78
CA HIS A 183 -14.87 3.24 -8.39
C HIS A 183 -15.87 3.96 -7.51
N THR A 184 -16.66 3.21 -6.75
CA THR A 184 -17.62 3.74 -5.79
C THR A 184 -17.39 3.05 -4.45
N VAL A 185 -17.23 3.82 -3.39
CA VAL A 185 -17.13 3.31 -2.01
C VAL A 185 -18.05 4.11 -1.11
N GLY A 186 -18.58 3.46 -0.11
CA GLY A 186 -19.41 4.13 0.86
C GLY A 186 -19.72 3.26 2.06
N PHE A 187 -20.28 3.87 3.07
CA PHE A 187 -20.84 3.17 4.22
C PHE A 187 -22.03 3.95 4.80
N ILE A 188 -22.86 3.24 5.52
CA ILE A 188 -23.86 3.80 6.43
C ILE A 188 -23.77 3.05 7.75
N SER A 189 -23.81 3.79 8.87
CA SER A 189 -23.73 3.24 10.22
C SER A 189 -24.68 3.99 11.14
N GLY A 190 -25.33 3.27 12.03
CA GLY A 190 -26.19 3.83 13.06
C GLY A 190 -25.82 3.32 14.44
N ALA A 191 -25.91 4.20 15.44
CA ALA A 191 -25.71 3.85 16.83
C ALA A 191 -26.96 3.13 17.37
N LEU A 192 -26.77 1.97 18.02
CA LEU A 192 -27.81 1.33 18.83
C LEU A 192 -27.82 1.92 20.25
N ASN A 193 -26.67 2.25 20.76
CA ASN A 193 -26.39 3.00 21.98
C ASN A 193 -24.96 3.59 21.89
N GLU A 194 -24.46 4.15 23.00
CA GLU A 194 -23.13 4.81 23.05
C GLU A 194 -21.96 3.87 22.72
N GLU A 195 -22.09 2.56 22.97
CA GLU A 195 -21.05 1.56 22.78
C GLU A 195 -21.23 0.71 21.51
N GLN A 196 -22.43 0.69 20.95
CA GLN A 196 -22.80 -0.31 19.92
C GLN A 196 -23.28 0.37 18.64
N HIS A 197 -22.73 -0.08 17.51
CA HIS A 197 -23.11 0.40 16.19
C HIS A 197 -23.35 -0.76 15.24
N VAL A 198 -24.26 -0.56 14.31
CA VAL A 198 -24.48 -1.46 13.16
C VAL A 198 -24.29 -0.66 11.88
N GLY A 199 -23.71 -1.31 10.89
CA GLY A 199 -23.47 -0.64 9.63
C GLY A 199 -23.29 -1.61 8.48
N ILE A 200 -23.25 -1.04 7.29
CA ILE A 200 -22.91 -1.72 6.06
C ILE A 200 -21.95 -0.84 5.25
N ALA A 201 -20.85 -1.42 4.80
CA ALA A 201 -19.96 -0.79 3.83
C ALA A 201 -20.18 -1.40 2.45
N LEU A 202 -20.00 -0.58 1.43
CA LEU A 202 -20.17 -0.91 0.00
C LEU A 202 -18.90 -0.54 -0.75
N GLY A 203 -18.42 -1.43 -1.61
CA GLY A 203 -17.43 -1.16 -2.64
C GLY A 203 -17.95 -1.65 -3.98
N MET A 204 -17.80 -0.85 -5.04
CA MET A 204 -18.13 -1.26 -6.41
C MET A 204 -17.07 -0.73 -7.36
N ASP A 205 -16.47 -1.63 -8.11
CA ASP A 205 -15.52 -1.34 -9.16
C ASP A 205 -16.03 -1.88 -10.48
N ASN A 206 -16.21 -0.98 -11.47
CA ASN A 206 -16.48 -1.37 -12.85
C ASN A 206 -15.22 -1.14 -13.66
N LEU A 207 -14.59 -2.22 -14.10
CA LEU A 207 -13.34 -2.19 -14.83
C LEU A 207 -13.61 -2.32 -16.32
N ILE A 208 -13.02 -1.41 -17.08
CA ILE A 208 -13.12 -1.34 -18.54
C ILE A 208 -11.69 -1.35 -19.07
N TYR A 209 -11.40 -2.36 -19.89
CA TYR A 209 -10.09 -2.57 -20.52
C TYR A 209 -10.16 -2.29 -22.02
N ASP A 210 -9.01 -1.98 -22.61
CA ASP A 210 -8.91 -1.97 -24.07
C ASP A 210 -8.52 -3.35 -24.60
N ALA A 211 -9.13 -3.67 -25.73
CA ALA A 211 -8.91 -4.71 -26.74
C ALA A 211 -8.86 -6.20 -26.34
N GLU A 212 -8.09 -6.67 -25.37
CA GLU A 212 -7.88 -8.13 -25.19
C GLU A 212 -8.35 -8.66 -23.83
N GLN A 213 -8.75 -7.78 -22.92
CA GLN A 213 -9.20 -8.15 -21.58
C GLN A 213 -10.70 -7.93 -21.44
N ALA A 214 -11.37 -8.85 -20.76
CA ALA A 214 -12.81 -8.74 -20.54
C ALA A 214 -13.14 -7.72 -19.45
N ASP A 215 -14.08 -6.84 -19.73
CA ASP A 215 -14.65 -5.96 -18.72
C ASP A 215 -15.36 -6.75 -17.62
N TYR A 216 -15.31 -6.26 -16.39
CA TYR A 216 -16.05 -6.88 -15.31
C TYR A 216 -16.40 -5.90 -14.18
N THR A 217 -17.35 -6.30 -13.35
CA THR A 217 -17.78 -5.58 -12.16
C THR A 217 -17.46 -6.40 -10.93
N LEU A 218 -16.86 -5.77 -9.94
CA LEU A 218 -16.71 -6.30 -8.59
C LEU A 218 -17.60 -5.48 -7.64
N LEU A 219 -18.54 -6.14 -6.97
CA LEU A 219 -19.38 -5.58 -5.92
C LEU A 219 -18.99 -6.21 -4.58
N GLN A 220 -18.73 -5.41 -3.58
CA GLN A 220 -18.32 -5.82 -2.25
C GLN A 220 -19.27 -5.25 -1.21
N LEU A 221 -19.86 -6.10 -0.40
CA LEU A 221 -20.72 -5.72 0.71
C LEU A 221 -20.09 -6.20 2.02
N ASN A 222 -20.08 -5.33 3.01
CA ASN A 222 -19.56 -5.66 4.33
C ASN A 222 -20.54 -5.17 5.40
N PRO A 223 -21.59 -5.96 5.76
CA PRO A 223 -22.37 -5.73 6.94
C PRO A 223 -21.55 -6.02 8.20
N TYR A 224 -21.70 -5.16 9.20
CA TYR A 224 -20.94 -5.30 10.44
C TYR A 224 -21.71 -4.76 11.66
N TYR A 225 -21.32 -5.29 12.81
CA TYR A 225 -21.66 -4.81 14.14
C TYR A 225 -20.38 -4.46 14.88
N THR A 226 -20.37 -3.38 15.64
CA THR A 226 -19.27 -3.00 16.52
C THR A 226 -19.75 -2.78 17.94
N LEU A 227 -18.92 -3.21 18.89
CA LEU A 227 -19.04 -2.92 20.32
C LEU A 227 -17.72 -2.33 20.79
N GLU A 228 -17.76 -1.15 21.38
CA GLU A 228 -16.57 -0.51 21.93
C GLU A 228 -16.87 0.03 23.33
N ASN A 229 -16.12 -0.48 24.31
CA ASN A 229 -16.13 0.02 25.68
C ASN A 229 -14.67 0.07 26.21
N ASP A 230 -14.48 0.39 27.48
CA ASP A 230 -13.16 0.58 28.10
C ASP A 230 -12.22 -0.61 27.90
N ASN A 231 -12.73 -1.83 27.86
CA ASN A 231 -11.94 -3.04 27.84
C ASN A 231 -12.02 -3.80 26.52
N ILE A 232 -13.08 -3.66 25.75
CA ILE A 232 -13.35 -4.49 24.58
C ILE A 232 -13.62 -3.59 23.38
N ARG A 233 -12.93 -3.88 22.28
CA ARG A 233 -13.29 -3.44 20.93
C ARG A 233 -13.59 -4.68 20.11
N LEU A 234 -14.84 -4.84 19.75
CA LEU A 234 -15.33 -5.95 18.95
C LEU A 234 -15.93 -5.45 17.66
N ARG A 235 -15.51 -6.03 16.55
CA ARG A 235 -16.19 -5.93 15.26
C ARG A 235 -16.54 -7.32 14.79
N VAL A 236 -17.79 -7.55 14.42
CA VAL A 236 -18.27 -8.78 13.81
C VAL A 236 -18.97 -8.43 12.51
N GLY A 237 -18.42 -8.90 11.42
CA GLY A 237 -18.94 -8.65 10.08
C GLY A 237 -18.55 -9.78 9.12
N ALA A 238 -18.96 -9.60 7.88
CA ALA A 238 -18.59 -10.50 6.79
C ALA A 238 -18.44 -9.71 5.48
N HIS A 239 -17.45 -10.05 4.69
CA HIS A 239 -17.38 -9.64 3.29
C HIS A 239 -18.22 -10.60 2.45
N VAL A 240 -19.11 -10.04 1.63
CA VAL A 240 -19.88 -10.76 0.61
C VAL A 240 -19.59 -10.06 -0.72
N ASP A 241 -18.77 -10.71 -1.53
CA ASP A 241 -18.25 -10.14 -2.76
C ASP A 241 -18.87 -10.87 -3.96
N TRP A 242 -19.37 -10.12 -4.92
CA TRP A 242 -19.87 -10.63 -6.19
C TRP A 242 -19.06 -10.09 -7.37
N GLN A 243 -18.79 -10.96 -8.33
CA GLN A 243 -18.04 -10.61 -9.53
C GLN A 243 -18.75 -11.14 -10.79
N SER A 244 -18.88 -10.27 -11.81
CA SER A 244 -19.65 -10.60 -13.02
C SER A 244 -18.91 -11.51 -14.00
N ALA A 245 -17.58 -11.38 -14.10
CA ALA A 245 -16.74 -12.14 -15.05
C ALA A 245 -15.34 -12.35 -14.45
N ASN A 246 -14.44 -13.01 -15.19
CA ASN A 246 -13.03 -13.22 -14.82
C ASN A 246 -12.87 -13.92 -13.45
N GLY A 247 -13.52 -15.05 -13.26
CA GLY A 247 -13.62 -15.75 -11.99
C GLY A 247 -14.94 -15.46 -11.26
N SER A 248 -16.04 -15.35 -12.04
CA SER A 248 -17.39 -14.98 -11.62
C SER A 248 -17.91 -15.78 -10.43
N GLY A 249 -18.81 -15.17 -9.68
CA GLY A 249 -19.53 -15.79 -8.57
C GLY A 249 -19.53 -14.97 -7.29
N ILE A 250 -20.11 -15.57 -6.26
CA ILE A 250 -20.18 -15.01 -4.91
C ILE A 250 -19.07 -15.63 -4.06
N LYS A 251 -18.35 -14.81 -3.33
CA LYS A 251 -17.33 -15.19 -2.36
C LYS A 251 -17.67 -14.54 -1.02
N ALA A 252 -17.43 -15.26 0.07
CA ALA A 252 -17.66 -14.72 1.41
C ALA A 252 -16.43 -14.94 2.28
N ALA A 253 -16.13 -13.97 3.14
CA ALA A 253 -15.01 -14.02 4.07
C ALA A 253 -15.37 -13.33 5.38
N PRO A 254 -14.75 -13.72 6.52
CA PRO A 254 -14.98 -13.08 7.80
C PRO A 254 -14.43 -11.64 7.83
N ASP A 255 -15.05 -10.80 8.67
CA ASP A 255 -14.52 -9.52 9.14
C ASP A 255 -14.73 -9.44 10.65
N VAL A 256 -13.94 -10.22 11.40
CA VAL A 256 -14.01 -10.29 12.86
C VAL A 256 -12.73 -9.75 13.46
N LYS A 257 -12.85 -8.78 14.36
CA LYS A 257 -11.74 -8.21 15.12
C LYS A 257 -12.16 -8.10 16.59
N LEU A 258 -11.39 -8.71 17.46
CA LEU A 258 -11.55 -8.62 18.90
C LEU A 258 -10.24 -8.12 19.49
N ASP A 259 -10.28 -6.97 20.14
CA ASP A 259 -9.22 -6.45 20.98
C ASP A 259 -9.71 -6.41 22.42
N TYR A 260 -8.96 -6.99 23.34
CA TYR A 260 -9.24 -7.00 24.76
C TYR A 260 -8.13 -6.31 25.54
N THR A 261 -8.46 -5.17 26.15
CA THR A 261 -7.54 -4.39 26.98
C THR A 261 -7.70 -4.79 28.44
N PHE A 262 -6.60 -5.10 29.12
CA PHE A 262 -6.56 -5.39 30.54
C PHE A 262 -5.43 -4.66 31.22
N ALA A 263 -5.63 -4.30 32.50
CA ALA A 263 -4.69 -3.51 33.28
C ALA A 263 -4.20 -2.24 32.52
N ASP A 264 -5.06 -1.64 31.70
CA ASP A 264 -4.91 -0.37 30.96
C ASP A 264 -3.71 -0.31 29.97
N THR A 265 -2.80 -1.26 30.04
CA THR A 265 -1.53 -1.23 29.31
C THR A 265 -1.27 -2.50 28.47
N TYR A 266 -2.14 -3.49 28.56
CA TYR A 266 -2.00 -4.75 27.85
C TYR A 266 -3.20 -4.99 26.93
N VAL A 267 -2.94 -5.35 25.69
CA VAL A 267 -3.98 -5.70 24.71
C VAL A 267 -3.69 -7.05 24.11
N ALA A 268 -4.62 -7.99 24.31
CA ALA A 268 -4.64 -9.22 23.55
C ALA A 268 -5.64 -9.10 22.41
N TYR A 269 -5.31 -9.59 21.22
CA TYR A 269 -6.22 -9.50 20.09
C TYR A 269 -6.28 -10.76 19.25
N LEU A 270 -7.45 -10.95 18.63
CA LEU A 270 -7.74 -11.98 17.65
C LEU A 270 -8.44 -11.32 16.45
N HIS A 271 -7.85 -11.41 15.27
CA HIS A 271 -8.44 -10.93 14.04
C HIS A 271 -8.62 -12.08 13.06
N ALA A 272 -9.79 -12.17 12.44
CA ALA A 272 -10.09 -13.09 11.35
C ALA A 272 -10.71 -12.27 10.23
N THR A 273 -9.93 -12.00 9.21
CA THR A 273 -10.33 -11.13 8.10
C THR A 273 -10.13 -11.83 6.76
N GLY A 274 -10.71 -11.30 5.72
CA GLY A 274 -10.55 -11.83 4.37
C GLY A 274 -11.24 -10.93 3.34
N GLY A 275 -11.66 -11.51 2.21
CA GLY A 275 -12.33 -10.80 1.14
C GLY A 275 -11.60 -10.85 -0.18
N THR A 276 -12.18 -10.18 -1.16
CA THR A 276 -11.65 -10.07 -2.52
C THR A 276 -10.88 -8.79 -2.69
N ARG A 277 -9.65 -8.89 -3.20
CA ARG A 277 -8.79 -7.75 -3.55
C ARG A 277 -8.76 -7.57 -5.07
N LEU A 278 -9.01 -6.36 -5.49
CA LEU A 278 -8.83 -5.95 -6.86
C LEU A 278 -7.34 -5.96 -7.22
N ASN A 279 -7.01 -6.44 -8.43
CA ASN A 279 -5.65 -6.42 -8.96
C ASN A 279 -5.63 -5.51 -10.17
N ASP A 280 -5.70 -4.21 -9.94
CA ASP A 280 -5.66 -3.20 -10.98
C ASP A 280 -4.21 -2.86 -11.40
N PHE A 281 -4.06 -2.27 -12.57
CA PHE A 281 -2.76 -1.88 -13.11
C PHE A 281 -2.08 -0.79 -12.29
N ARG A 282 -2.88 0.10 -11.67
CA ARG A 282 -2.37 1.13 -10.78
C ARG A 282 -1.69 0.53 -9.56
N GLN A 283 -2.32 -0.47 -8.92
CA GLN A 283 -1.75 -1.16 -7.77
C GLN A 283 -0.45 -1.87 -8.14
N GLN A 284 -0.40 -2.54 -9.29
CA GLN A 284 0.81 -3.20 -9.75
C GLN A 284 1.94 -2.18 -10.03
N ASN A 285 1.59 -1.03 -10.60
CA ASN A 285 2.55 0.04 -10.85
C ASN A 285 3.10 0.69 -9.55
N GLU A 286 2.32 0.73 -8.47
CA GLU A 286 2.79 1.21 -7.16
C GLU A 286 3.79 0.24 -6.52
N GLU A 287 3.64 -1.07 -6.76
CA GLU A 287 4.57 -2.08 -6.28
C GLU A 287 5.90 -2.04 -7.07
N SER A 288 5.82 -2.01 -8.38
CA SER A 288 6.96 -1.86 -9.30
C SER A 288 6.48 -1.38 -10.67
N PRO A 289 7.18 -0.45 -11.34
CA PRO A 289 6.84 -0.07 -12.72
C PRO A 289 7.24 -1.11 -13.77
N TYR A 290 8.08 -2.08 -13.40
CA TYR A 290 8.69 -3.05 -14.31
C TYR A 290 7.89 -4.35 -14.34
N TRP A 291 6.70 -4.32 -14.94
CA TRP A 291 5.81 -5.48 -15.02
C TRP A 291 5.10 -5.60 -16.37
N GLY A 292 4.66 -6.80 -16.67
CA GLY A 292 3.79 -7.13 -17.79
C GLY A 292 2.82 -8.26 -17.41
N VAL A 293 1.79 -8.48 -18.22
CA VAL A 293 0.83 -9.57 -18.04
C VAL A 293 0.69 -10.36 -19.35
N ILE A 294 0.69 -11.68 -19.24
CA ILE A 294 0.42 -12.57 -20.35
C ILE A 294 -1.10 -12.80 -20.49
N ASN A 295 -1.75 -13.00 -19.36
CA ASN A 295 -3.19 -13.26 -19.27
C ASN A 295 -3.86 -12.20 -18.41
N GLN A 296 -5.17 -12.02 -18.61
CA GLN A 296 -5.95 -11.17 -17.75
C GLN A 296 -5.83 -11.57 -16.29
N MET A 297 -5.49 -10.60 -15.42
CA MET A 297 -5.42 -10.82 -13.98
C MET A 297 -6.81 -10.99 -13.38
N ARG A 298 -6.96 -12.03 -12.56
CA ARG A 298 -8.14 -12.24 -11.71
C ARG A 298 -7.97 -11.49 -10.40
N THR A 299 -9.09 -11.23 -9.73
CA THR A 299 -9.08 -10.75 -8.35
C THR A 299 -8.45 -11.79 -7.43
N SER A 300 -7.64 -11.36 -6.46
CA SER A 300 -7.15 -12.24 -5.39
C SER A 300 -8.22 -12.41 -4.33
N TYR A 301 -8.47 -13.64 -3.91
CA TYR A 301 -9.46 -13.94 -2.87
C TYR A 301 -8.81 -14.59 -1.65
N THR A 302 -8.97 -13.96 -0.49
CA THR A 302 -8.50 -14.44 0.81
C THR A 302 -9.70 -14.97 1.61
N PRO A 303 -9.95 -16.31 1.66
CA PRO A 303 -11.01 -16.87 2.47
C PRO A 303 -10.86 -16.58 3.96
N ALA A 304 -9.63 -16.55 4.46
CA ALA A 304 -9.30 -16.15 5.81
C ALA A 304 -7.83 -15.74 5.95
N ASP A 305 -7.60 -14.66 6.69
CA ASP A 305 -6.35 -14.26 7.30
C ASP A 305 -6.58 -14.20 8.82
N LEU A 306 -6.01 -15.17 9.54
CA LEU A 306 -6.12 -15.28 10.98
C LEU A 306 -4.89 -14.70 11.64
N GLN A 307 -5.06 -13.75 12.54
CA GLN A 307 -3.98 -13.13 13.28
C GLN A 307 -4.31 -13.11 14.77
N VAL A 308 -3.34 -13.47 15.61
CA VAL A 308 -3.37 -13.30 17.05
C VAL A 308 -2.18 -12.47 17.48
N GLY A 309 -2.35 -11.70 18.53
CA GLY A 309 -1.22 -10.94 19.05
C GLY A 309 -1.47 -10.37 20.44
N PHE A 310 -0.37 -9.86 20.96
CA PHE A 310 -0.32 -9.28 22.28
C PHE A 310 0.53 -8.00 22.25
N LYS A 311 -0.05 -6.90 22.71
CA LYS A 311 0.64 -5.61 22.87
C LYS A 311 0.77 -5.32 24.37
N ALA A 312 1.93 -4.81 24.78
CA ALA A 312 2.21 -4.46 26.15
C ALA A 312 2.94 -3.11 26.22
N SER A 313 2.54 -2.26 27.17
CA SER A 313 3.20 -1.01 27.50
C SER A 313 3.52 -0.98 29.01
N PRO A 314 4.47 -1.83 29.47
CA PRO A 314 4.72 -2.04 30.91
C PRO A 314 5.28 -0.82 31.63
N LEU A 315 5.90 0.10 30.88
CA LEU A 315 6.51 1.33 31.39
C LEU A 315 6.19 2.48 30.42
N PRO A 316 6.12 3.73 30.91
CA PRO A 316 5.97 4.89 30.05
C PRO A 316 7.03 4.93 28.94
N GLY A 317 6.59 5.05 27.69
CA GLY A 317 7.45 5.08 26.52
C GLY A 317 7.94 3.72 26.01
N LEU A 318 7.77 2.61 26.76
CA LEU A 318 8.20 1.28 26.33
C LEU A 318 7.00 0.45 25.86
N GLY A 319 7.04 0.02 24.61
CA GLY A 319 6.01 -0.83 23.98
C GLY A 319 6.59 -2.10 23.39
N PHE A 320 5.83 -3.19 23.51
CA PHE A 320 6.11 -4.48 22.88
C PHE A 320 4.90 -4.96 22.11
N HIS A 321 5.14 -5.66 21.00
CA HIS A 321 4.10 -6.30 20.22
C HIS A 321 4.59 -7.65 19.72
N LEU A 322 3.95 -8.72 20.19
CA LEU A 322 4.15 -10.09 19.71
C LEU A 322 2.93 -10.47 18.87
N PHE A 323 3.14 -11.05 17.70
CA PHE A 323 2.05 -11.47 16.83
C PHE A 323 2.41 -12.69 15.99
N GLY A 324 1.38 -13.38 15.54
CA GLY A 324 1.49 -14.45 14.57
C GLY A 324 0.19 -14.63 13.80
N GLY A 325 0.27 -15.22 12.64
CA GLY A 325 -0.91 -15.39 11.80
C GLY A 325 -0.71 -16.42 10.69
N TYR A 326 -1.82 -16.70 10.02
CA TYR A 326 -1.86 -17.63 8.90
C TYR A 326 -2.88 -17.14 7.87
N ARG A 327 -2.44 -16.96 6.63
CA ARG A 327 -3.25 -16.47 5.52
C ARG A 327 -3.26 -17.48 4.38
N VAL A 328 -4.42 -17.65 3.78
CA VAL A 328 -4.61 -18.38 2.53
C VAL A 328 -5.15 -17.42 1.49
N THR A 329 -4.51 -17.31 0.34
CA THR A 329 -4.97 -16.47 -0.77
C THR A 329 -5.04 -17.32 -2.04
N LYS A 330 -6.16 -17.25 -2.73
CA LYS A 330 -6.33 -17.78 -4.08
C LYS A 330 -6.02 -16.68 -5.07
N ASP A 331 -5.37 -17.02 -6.19
CA ASP A 331 -4.96 -16.08 -7.22
C ASP A 331 -4.09 -14.94 -6.65
N GLU A 332 -3.16 -15.26 -5.72
CA GLU A 332 -2.15 -14.32 -5.22
C GLU A 332 -1.20 -13.95 -6.36
N ILE A 333 -0.84 -12.67 -6.44
CA ILE A 333 0.07 -12.17 -7.49
C ILE A 333 1.52 -12.42 -7.11
N PHE A 334 2.25 -12.95 -8.06
CA PHE A 334 3.69 -13.14 -8.01
C PHE A 334 4.36 -12.54 -9.24
N HIS A 335 5.60 -12.15 -9.08
CA HIS A 335 6.46 -11.67 -10.16
C HIS A 335 7.37 -12.81 -10.64
N LEU A 336 7.12 -13.30 -11.84
CA LEU A 336 8.05 -14.17 -12.56
C LEU A 336 9.09 -13.30 -13.27
N TYR A 337 10.36 -13.64 -13.16
CA TYR A 337 11.47 -12.91 -13.77
C TYR A 337 12.09 -13.73 -14.90
N PRO A 338 11.53 -13.68 -16.13
CA PRO A 338 11.94 -14.56 -17.24
C PRO A 338 13.41 -14.37 -17.64
N TYR A 339 13.94 -13.15 -17.57
CA TYR A 339 15.33 -12.84 -17.91
C TYR A 339 16.37 -13.58 -17.06
N ILE A 340 15.98 -14.24 -15.97
CA ILE A 340 16.86 -15.09 -15.17
C ILE A 340 16.99 -16.49 -15.78
N THR A 341 15.94 -16.97 -16.43
CA THR A 341 15.84 -18.34 -16.94
C THR A 341 15.77 -18.44 -18.46
N ASP A 342 15.38 -17.36 -19.14
CA ASP A 342 15.16 -17.30 -20.56
C ASP A 342 16.15 -16.38 -21.27
N THR A 343 16.95 -16.96 -22.19
CA THR A 343 17.95 -16.25 -22.95
C THR A 343 17.38 -15.26 -23.97
N ASP A 344 16.16 -15.47 -24.42
CA ASP A 344 15.52 -14.69 -25.47
C ASP A 344 14.67 -13.53 -24.93
N PHE A 345 14.70 -13.31 -23.62
CA PHE A 345 13.94 -12.21 -22.99
C PHE A 345 14.78 -10.92 -22.99
N PRO A 346 14.40 -9.88 -23.78
CA PRO A 346 15.31 -8.78 -24.13
C PRO A 346 15.43 -7.70 -23.04
N TYR A 347 14.46 -7.58 -22.15
CA TYR A 347 14.41 -6.52 -21.12
C TYR A 347 14.11 -7.06 -19.74
N CYS A 348 14.68 -6.41 -18.72
CA CYS A 348 14.39 -6.73 -17.33
C CYS A 348 13.04 -6.16 -16.89
N TYR A 349 11.98 -6.94 -17.01
CA TYR A 349 10.70 -6.73 -16.34
C TYR A 349 10.11 -8.08 -15.91
N SER A 350 9.26 -8.05 -14.92
CA SER A 350 8.58 -9.25 -14.41
C SER A 350 7.27 -9.49 -15.14
N LEU A 351 6.88 -10.75 -15.26
CA LEU A 351 5.55 -11.15 -15.67
C LEU A 351 4.71 -11.44 -14.43
N LEU A 352 3.51 -10.86 -14.37
CA LEU A 352 2.58 -11.11 -13.28
C LEU A 352 1.91 -12.47 -13.48
N MET A 353 2.07 -13.33 -12.50
CA MET A 353 1.50 -14.67 -12.44
C MET A 353 0.61 -14.80 -11.22
N GLN A 354 -0.42 -15.62 -11.30
CA GLN A 354 -1.33 -15.85 -10.18
C GLN A 354 -1.32 -17.31 -9.76
N GLU A 355 -1.14 -17.56 -8.47
CA GLU A 355 -1.14 -18.90 -7.89
C GLU A 355 -1.75 -18.86 -6.47
N LYS A 356 -2.21 -20.02 -5.99
CA LYS A 356 -2.66 -20.16 -4.61
C LYS A 356 -1.46 -20.14 -3.67
N ALA A 357 -1.49 -19.25 -2.69
CA ALA A 357 -0.47 -19.14 -1.65
C ALA A 357 -1.06 -19.37 -0.25
N LYS A 358 -0.25 -19.98 0.60
CA LYS A 358 -0.46 -20.05 2.05
C LYS A 358 0.75 -19.44 2.73
N VAL A 359 0.53 -18.58 3.70
CA VAL A 359 1.60 -17.88 4.40
C VAL A 359 1.36 -17.94 5.90
N GLY A 360 2.28 -18.62 6.60
CA GLY A 360 2.39 -18.48 8.04
C GLY A 360 3.37 -17.36 8.36
N TYR A 361 3.04 -16.50 9.29
CA TYR A 361 3.93 -15.41 9.69
C TYR A 361 3.92 -15.19 11.19
N GLY A 362 5.03 -14.67 11.71
CA GLY A 362 5.12 -14.31 13.12
C GLY A 362 6.23 -13.31 13.34
N GLY A 363 6.05 -12.46 14.34
CA GLY A 363 7.01 -11.40 14.59
C GLY A 363 6.91 -10.82 15.99
N ILE A 364 7.97 -10.07 16.31
CA ILE A 364 8.06 -9.28 17.53
C ILE A 364 8.51 -7.88 17.16
N LYS A 365 7.96 -6.89 17.85
CA LYS A 365 8.35 -5.50 17.72
C LYS A 365 8.51 -4.89 19.09
N ALA A 366 9.49 -4.00 19.24
CA ALA A 366 9.71 -3.21 20.44
C ALA A 366 9.90 -1.75 20.06
N ALA A 367 9.35 -0.86 20.85
CA ALA A 367 9.53 0.58 20.69
C ALA A 367 9.82 1.21 22.05
N TYR A 368 10.69 2.21 22.06
CA TYR A 368 10.98 2.99 23.24
C TYR A 368 11.08 4.47 22.86
N GLY A 369 10.27 5.29 23.54
CA GLY A 369 10.33 6.74 23.46
C GLY A 369 10.68 7.36 24.81
N TYR A 370 11.59 8.30 24.83
CA TYR A 370 11.96 9.04 26.04
C TYR A 370 11.73 10.53 25.85
N LYS A 371 10.62 11.03 26.40
CA LYS A 371 10.17 12.42 26.23
C LYS A 371 10.16 12.79 24.73
N ASP A 372 10.47 14.05 24.42
CA ASP A 372 10.64 14.52 23.03
C ASP A 372 12.13 14.47 22.60
N ILE A 373 12.93 13.58 23.19
CA ILE A 373 14.39 13.58 23.00
C ILE A 373 14.84 12.39 22.15
N PHE A 374 14.26 11.23 22.38
CA PHE A 374 14.71 9.99 21.74
C PHE A 374 13.56 9.04 21.46
N ASP A 375 13.51 8.52 20.24
CA ASP A 375 12.61 7.45 19.81
C ASP A 375 13.43 6.34 19.17
N PHE A 376 13.14 5.11 19.56
CA PHE A 376 13.74 3.90 18.99
C PHE A 376 12.67 2.87 18.71
N SER A 377 12.74 2.19 17.58
CA SER A 377 11.91 1.02 17.31
C SER A 377 12.70 -0.06 16.58
N VAL A 378 12.39 -1.30 16.87
CA VAL A 378 12.91 -2.47 16.16
C VAL A 378 11.82 -3.52 16.03
N GLY A 379 11.75 -4.17 14.89
CA GLY A 379 10.80 -5.25 14.65
C GLY A 379 11.32 -6.27 13.68
N GLY A 380 11.13 -7.55 14.00
CA GLY A 380 11.45 -8.68 13.15
C GLY A 380 10.19 -9.47 12.80
N THR A 381 10.03 -9.86 11.54
CA THR A 381 8.92 -10.72 11.07
C THR A 381 9.47 -11.82 10.18
N TYR A 382 9.08 -13.05 10.48
CA TYR A 382 9.37 -14.23 9.66
C TYR A 382 8.14 -14.64 8.86
N TYR A 383 8.34 -15.11 7.62
CA TYR A 383 7.31 -15.56 6.69
C TYR A 383 7.62 -16.95 6.18
N GLY A 384 6.73 -17.90 6.44
CA GLY A 384 6.75 -19.25 5.87
C GLY A 384 5.80 -19.35 4.69
N TRP A 385 6.33 -19.34 3.47
CA TRP A 385 5.55 -19.43 2.23
C TRP A 385 5.33 -20.88 1.82
N ASN A 386 4.12 -21.20 1.40
CA ASN A 386 3.75 -22.48 0.83
C ASN A 386 2.93 -22.26 -0.44
N VAL A 387 3.48 -22.72 -1.56
CA VAL A 387 2.86 -22.78 -2.88
C VAL A 387 3.06 -24.20 -3.44
N LYS A 388 2.42 -24.54 -4.57
CA LYS A 388 2.70 -25.81 -5.25
C LYS A 388 4.18 -25.91 -5.66
N ASP A 389 4.70 -27.13 -5.73
CA ASP A 389 6.12 -27.36 -6.07
C ASP A 389 6.52 -26.74 -7.40
N GLU A 390 5.67 -26.86 -8.40
CA GLU A 390 5.87 -26.27 -9.74
C GLU A 390 5.90 -24.73 -9.73
N ALA A 391 5.25 -24.10 -8.73
CA ALA A 391 5.15 -22.67 -8.57
C ALA A 391 6.23 -22.08 -7.64
N LYS A 392 7.15 -22.88 -7.11
CA LYS A 392 8.19 -22.40 -6.17
C LYS A 392 9.10 -21.32 -6.78
N VAL A 393 9.29 -21.33 -8.09
CA VAL A 393 10.03 -20.30 -8.81
C VAL A 393 9.41 -18.90 -8.62
N LEU A 394 8.10 -18.81 -8.41
CA LEU A 394 7.37 -17.57 -8.18
C LEU A 394 7.68 -16.93 -6.82
N LEU A 395 8.32 -17.68 -5.91
CA LEU A 395 8.77 -17.15 -4.62
C LEU A 395 10.07 -16.33 -4.72
N TYR A 396 10.66 -16.25 -5.92
CA TYR A 396 11.85 -15.44 -6.14
C TYR A 396 11.61 -13.99 -5.72
N LEU A 397 12.51 -13.44 -4.93
CA LEU A 397 12.41 -12.12 -4.28
C LEU A 397 11.32 -11.97 -3.19
N LYS A 398 10.55 -13.01 -2.84
CA LYS A 398 9.67 -12.91 -1.66
C LYS A 398 10.49 -12.91 -0.37
N PRO A 399 10.08 -12.12 0.65
CA PRO A 399 10.78 -12.10 1.92
C PRO A 399 10.57 -13.39 2.72
N GLU A 400 11.62 -13.89 3.34
CA GLU A 400 11.58 -14.92 4.38
C GLU A 400 11.64 -14.30 5.76
N PHE A 401 12.49 -13.28 5.90
CA PHE A 401 12.64 -12.53 7.14
C PHE A 401 12.81 -11.04 6.86
N VAL A 402 12.10 -10.21 7.58
CA VAL A 402 12.20 -8.75 7.50
C VAL A 402 12.55 -8.21 8.87
N LEU A 403 13.59 -7.37 8.95
CA LEU A 403 13.96 -6.61 10.13
C LEU A 403 13.88 -5.13 9.78
N ASP A 404 13.09 -4.39 10.54
CA ASP A 404 13.00 -2.93 10.47
C ASP A 404 13.50 -2.34 11.79
N ALA A 405 14.38 -1.35 11.73
CA ALA A 405 14.84 -0.61 12.89
C ALA A 405 14.85 0.88 12.58
N SER A 406 14.46 1.71 13.53
CA SER A 406 14.57 3.15 13.42
C SER A 406 15.01 3.77 14.73
N ALA A 407 15.79 4.83 14.63
CA ALA A 407 16.19 5.65 15.76
C ALA A 407 16.07 7.12 15.37
N ARG A 408 15.58 7.94 16.29
CA ARG A 408 15.50 9.39 16.13
C ARG A 408 15.92 10.05 17.44
N ALA A 409 16.81 11.02 17.36
CA ALA A 409 17.30 11.75 18.52
C ALA A 409 17.30 13.25 18.27
N LYS A 410 16.82 14.01 19.25
CA LYS A 410 16.91 15.48 19.29
C LYS A 410 18.29 15.84 19.82
N VAL A 411 19.12 16.45 18.97
CA VAL A 411 20.49 16.82 19.32
C VAL A 411 20.56 18.25 19.84
N TYR A 412 19.71 19.13 19.31
CA TYR A 412 19.57 20.51 19.73
C TYR A 412 18.14 20.99 19.47
N ASP A 413 17.69 22.09 20.01
CA ASP A 413 16.29 22.55 20.08
C ASP A 413 15.36 22.11 18.92
N GLU A 414 15.72 22.40 17.69
CA GLU A 414 14.94 22.01 16.49
C GLU A 414 15.71 21.05 15.60
N PHE A 415 16.88 20.57 16.03
CA PHE A 415 17.73 19.71 15.24
C PHE A 415 17.60 18.24 15.66
N TRP A 416 17.22 17.41 14.68
CA TRP A 416 17.02 15.98 14.86
C TRP A 416 17.95 15.17 13.96
N ILE A 417 18.45 14.08 14.47
CA ILE A 417 19.13 13.04 13.70
C ILE A 417 18.23 11.81 13.68
N SER A 418 18.02 11.24 12.53
CA SER A 418 17.28 9.98 12.38
C SER A 418 18.06 8.99 11.52
N ALA A 419 17.94 7.71 11.86
CA ALA A 419 18.45 6.60 11.08
C ALA A 419 17.35 5.54 10.93
N VAL A 420 17.20 5.00 9.75
CA VAL A 420 16.27 3.90 9.45
C VAL A 420 17.06 2.79 8.77
N TYR A 421 16.93 1.58 9.29
CA TYR A 421 17.55 0.40 8.74
C TYR A 421 16.50 -0.65 8.41
N ARG A 422 16.59 -1.22 7.20
CA ARG A 422 15.77 -2.36 6.77
C ARG A 422 16.65 -3.46 6.21
N TYR A 423 16.47 -4.65 6.75
CA TYR A 423 16.99 -5.89 6.20
C TYR A 423 15.84 -6.75 5.69
N GLU A 424 15.99 -7.32 4.50
CA GLU A 424 15.00 -8.22 3.92
C GLU A 424 15.72 -9.44 3.33
N GLY A 425 15.70 -10.55 4.07
CA GLY A 425 16.18 -11.86 3.61
C GLY A 425 15.18 -12.50 2.66
N ARG A 426 15.66 -13.25 1.69
CA ARG A 426 14.86 -13.82 0.59
C ARG A 426 14.57 -15.29 0.82
N VAL A 427 13.44 -15.77 0.26
CA VAL A 427 13.10 -17.19 0.19
C VAL A 427 13.96 -17.89 -0.87
N LYS A 428 14.29 -19.16 -0.65
CA LYS A 428 14.85 -20.00 -1.71
C LYS A 428 13.73 -20.40 -2.69
N ALA A 429 13.85 -20.00 -3.94
CA ALA A 429 12.84 -20.19 -4.97
C ALA A 429 13.13 -21.41 -5.84
N GLY A 430 12.71 -22.59 -5.39
CA GLY A 430 12.92 -23.84 -6.12
C GLY A 430 14.40 -24.17 -6.27
N GLU A 431 14.85 -24.40 -7.50
CA GLU A 431 16.25 -24.69 -7.84
C GLU A 431 17.11 -23.45 -8.09
N LEU A 432 16.48 -22.25 -8.14
CA LEU A 432 17.22 -21.01 -8.34
C LEU A 432 18.12 -20.72 -7.13
N GLU A 433 19.23 -20.07 -7.36
CA GLU A 433 20.04 -19.52 -6.29
C GLU A 433 19.22 -18.52 -5.47
N LYS A 434 19.46 -18.48 -4.16
CA LYS A 434 18.78 -17.54 -3.29
C LYS A 434 19.22 -16.12 -3.66
N ALA A 435 18.26 -15.26 -3.94
CA ALA A 435 18.57 -13.86 -4.23
C ALA A 435 19.23 -13.17 -3.04
N ASP A 436 20.06 -12.18 -3.30
CA ASP A 436 20.72 -11.39 -2.29
C ASP A 436 19.70 -10.67 -1.38
N ALA A 437 20.03 -10.59 -0.10
CA ALA A 437 19.25 -9.83 0.85
C ALA A 437 19.35 -8.32 0.55
N ILE A 438 18.25 -7.61 0.75
CA ILE A 438 18.26 -6.15 0.73
C ILE A 438 18.74 -5.64 2.08
N ASN A 439 19.71 -4.74 2.04
CA ASN A 439 20.16 -3.94 3.17
C ASN A 439 20.01 -2.47 2.81
N ASN A 440 19.17 -1.75 3.53
CA ASN A 440 18.96 -0.33 3.31
C ASN A 440 19.16 0.44 4.62
N LEU A 441 20.06 1.42 4.61
CA LEU A 441 20.30 2.35 5.69
C LEU A 441 20.10 3.77 5.17
N SER A 442 19.24 4.55 5.79
CA SER A 442 18.94 5.94 5.45
C SER A 442 18.87 6.84 6.68
#